data_f1f574e6a08adcf075889ef28ebc61a5
#
_entry.id   f1f574e6a08adcf075889ef28ebc61a5
#
_cell.length_a   1.000
_cell.length_b   1.000
_cell.length_c   1.000
_cell.angle_alpha   90.00
_cell.angle_beta   90.00
_cell.angle_gamma   90.00
#
_symmetry.space_group_name_H-M   'P 1'
#
loop_
_entity.id
_entity.type
_entity.pdbx_description
1 polymer ?
#
loop_
_entity_poly.entity_id
_entity_poly.type
_entity_poly.pdbx_seq_one_letter_code
_entity_poly.pdbx_strand_id
1 'polypeptide(L)'
;MLPAMLALALAGAAAPVSQLAAAPAPLAAPAPAAVPPAESGVRVHRTSLKELGALFPLQLPGVDGTSGVAFSVRNDEVVVGAKLKLNYSYSPALLTNLSHIKVLVNEQVAATIPVTTQQAGENLQREITIPPRLITEFNRLNLQLIGHYTMECEDPLHSSLWANIGNDSVLELTVAPVAQTNDLALLPQPFFDRRDVRPLELPIVFNAAPNAGTLQAAGTMSSWFGALAGFRGAKFPSLVGELPARGNAVVMVAGRAQAPAGLALPEISGPTVAVVSHPADRHGVLLLVLGRDAADLAITN
;
A
#
# COMPACT_ATOMS: atom_id res chain seq x y z
N MET A 1 -65.46 48.28 -51.12
CA MET A 1 -66.77 47.61 -51.39
C MET A 1 -66.91 46.52 -50.34
N LEU A 2 -67.81 46.71 -49.37
CA LEU A 2 -68.43 45.66 -48.57
C LEU A 2 -69.32 44.77 -49.43
N PRO A 3 -69.71 43.55 -49.06
CA PRO A 3 -70.51 43.27 -47.84
C PRO A 3 -70.05 42.00 -47.13
N ALA A 4 -70.22 41.83 -45.82
CA ALA A 4 -71.44 41.61 -45.00
C ALA A 4 -71.83 40.13 -44.88
N MET A 5 -71.94 39.74 -43.60
CA MET A 5 -72.88 38.80 -42.94
C MET A 5 -72.69 37.27 -43.17
N LEU A 6 -72.51 36.48 -42.11
CA LEU A 6 -73.67 35.91 -41.36
C LEU A 6 -73.19 35.15 -40.10
N ALA A 7 -73.76 35.47 -38.97
CA ALA A 7 -73.65 34.72 -37.74
C ALA A 7 -74.58 33.51 -37.73
N LEU A 8 -74.11 32.39 -37.23
CA LEU A 8 -75.01 31.30 -36.78
C LEU A 8 -74.54 30.75 -35.42
N ALA A 9 -75.34 31.06 -34.43
CA ALA A 9 -75.22 30.47 -33.10
C ALA A 9 -75.79 29.07 -33.09
N LEU A 10 -75.06 28.08 -32.59
CA LEU A 10 -75.62 26.81 -32.15
C LEU A 10 -75.25 26.56 -30.70
N ALA A 11 -76.34 26.54 -29.85
CA ALA A 11 -76.26 26.11 -28.47
C ALA A 11 -76.07 24.57 -28.48
N GLY A 12 -75.06 24.05 -27.81
CA GLY A 12 -74.84 22.64 -27.58
C GLY A 12 -74.65 22.35 -26.10
N ALA A 13 -75.50 21.51 -25.54
CA ALA A 13 -75.62 21.16 -24.15
C ALA A 13 -74.35 20.64 -23.51
N ALA A 14 -74.05 21.12 -22.30
CA ALA A 14 -72.96 20.61 -21.46
C ALA A 14 -73.43 19.29 -20.79
N ALA A 15 -72.74 18.20 -21.09
CA ALA A 15 -72.76 16.95 -20.31
C ALA A 15 -71.78 17.02 -19.13
N PRO A 16 -72.14 16.50 -17.94
CA PRO A 16 -71.27 16.47 -16.80
C PRO A 16 -70.11 15.48 -16.98
N VAL A 17 -68.90 15.98 -16.96
CA VAL A 17 -67.67 15.12 -16.95
C VAL A 17 -67.54 14.51 -15.56
N SER A 18 -67.76 13.19 -15.46
CA SER A 18 -67.45 12.43 -14.25
C SER A 18 -65.97 12.52 -13.95
N GLN A 19 -65.57 13.13 -12.83
CA GLN A 19 -64.23 13.09 -12.29
C GLN A 19 -63.88 11.63 -11.95
N LEU A 20 -62.99 11.02 -12.74
CA LEU A 20 -62.31 9.79 -12.32
C LEU A 20 -61.40 10.17 -11.13
N ALA A 21 -61.71 9.56 -9.97
CA ALA A 21 -60.83 9.65 -8.81
C ALA A 21 -59.43 9.07 -9.17
N ALA A 22 -58.41 9.91 -9.04
CA ALA A 22 -57.03 9.49 -9.21
C ALA A 22 -56.69 8.45 -8.12
N ALA A 23 -56.22 7.29 -8.53
CA ALA A 23 -55.68 6.28 -7.64
C ALA A 23 -54.49 6.82 -6.87
N PRO A 24 -54.31 6.52 -5.56
CA PRO A 24 -53.13 6.95 -4.81
C PRO A 24 -51.86 6.40 -5.45
N ALA A 25 -50.89 7.26 -5.68
CA ALA A 25 -49.58 6.88 -6.16
C ALA A 25 -48.94 5.87 -5.19
N PRO A 26 -48.24 4.83 -5.70
CA PRO A 26 -47.52 3.90 -4.81
C PRO A 26 -46.46 4.66 -4.04
N LEU A 27 -46.47 4.48 -2.71
CA LEU A 27 -45.40 4.98 -1.83
C LEU A 27 -44.06 4.47 -2.38
N ALA A 28 -43.22 5.38 -2.82
CA ALA A 28 -41.86 5.09 -3.21
C ALA A 28 -41.15 4.42 -2.02
N ALA A 29 -40.67 3.19 -2.22
CA ALA A 29 -39.82 2.53 -1.25
C ALA A 29 -38.60 3.44 -0.93
N PRO A 30 -38.20 3.54 0.35
CA PRO A 30 -37.02 4.34 0.68
C PRO A 30 -35.81 3.80 -0.12
N ALA A 31 -35.16 4.69 -0.85
CA ALA A 31 -33.93 4.36 -1.54
C ALA A 31 -32.96 3.75 -0.53
N PRO A 32 -32.25 2.65 -0.86
CA PRO A 32 -31.25 2.10 0.03
C PRO A 32 -30.27 3.21 0.37
N ALA A 33 -30.08 3.44 1.67
CA ALA A 33 -29.10 4.42 2.17
C ALA A 33 -27.78 4.13 1.46
N ALA A 34 -27.22 5.13 0.78
CA ALA A 34 -25.93 5.03 0.16
C ALA A 34 -24.94 4.61 1.26
N VAL A 35 -24.43 3.40 1.18
CA VAL A 35 -23.33 2.93 2.00
C VAL A 35 -22.20 3.93 1.73
N PRO A 36 -21.68 4.64 2.75
CA PRO A 36 -20.56 5.56 2.53
C PRO A 36 -19.47 4.76 1.82
N PRO A 37 -18.79 5.33 0.80
CA PRO A 37 -17.72 4.62 0.13
C PRO A 37 -16.76 4.14 1.21
N ALA A 38 -16.60 2.83 1.33
CA ALA A 38 -15.65 2.23 2.25
C ALA A 38 -14.32 2.94 1.93
N GLU A 39 -13.77 3.69 2.89
CA GLU A 39 -12.46 4.30 2.73
C GLU A 39 -11.53 3.17 2.30
N SER A 40 -11.18 3.18 1.02
CA SER A 40 -10.25 2.19 0.48
C SER A 40 -8.96 2.47 1.23
N GLY A 41 -8.58 1.60 2.14
CA GLY A 41 -7.36 1.72 2.94
C GLY A 41 -6.08 1.61 2.09
N VAL A 42 -6.19 1.97 0.81
CA VAL A 42 -5.11 1.96 -0.18
C VAL A 42 -4.00 2.88 0.29
N ARG A 43 -2.78 2.36 0.28
CA ARG A 43 -1.55 3.06 0.68
C ARG A 43 -0.57 3.07 -0.48
N VAL A 44 0.28 4.08 -0.52
CA VAL A 44 1.35 4.18 -1.52
C VAL A 44 2.69 4.10 -0.82
N HIS A 45 3.46 3.07 -1.14
CA HIS A 45 4.82 2.89 -0.65
C HIS A 45 5.81 3.33 -1.73
N ARG A 46 6.73 4.19 -1.36
CA ARG A 46 7.81 4.69 -2.23
C ARG A 46 9.14 4.22 -1.65
N THR A 47 9.90 3.50 -2.45
CA THR A 47 11.19 2.96 -2.04
C THR A 47 12.19 3.19 -3.17
N SER A 48 13.32 3.82 -2.88
CA SER A 48 14.39 4.02 -3.85
C SER A 48 15.14 2.71 -4.12
N LEU A 49 15.79 2.60 -5.27
CA LEU A 49 16.65 1.44 -5.55
C LEU A 49 17.81 1.35 -4.54
N LYS A 50 18.26 2.49 -4.00
CA LYS A 50 19.24 2.54 -2.93
C LYS A 50 18.74 1.85 -1.66
N GLU A 51 17.51 2.13 -1.23
CA GLU A 51 16.88 1.47 -0.08
C GLU A 51 16.62 -0.01 -0.32
N LEU A 52 16.46 -0.43 -1.60
CA LEU A 52 16.36 -1.84 -2.00
C LEU A 52 17.73 -2.52 -2.15
N GLY A 53 18.83 -1.84 -1.77
CA GLY A 53 20.18 -2.41 -1.72
C GLY A 53 21.13 -2.02 -2.86
N ALA A 54 20.71 -1.20 -3.84
CA ALA A 54 21.59 -0.66 -4.85
C ALA A 54 22.39 0.53 -4.28
N LEU A 55 23.43 0.26 -3.51
CA LEU A 55 24.26 1.29 -2.87
C LEU A 55 24.87 2.27 -3.87
N PHE A 56 25.11 1.82 -5.09
CA PHE A 56 25.64 2.61 -6.22
C PHE A 56 24.66 2.54 -7.41
N PRO A 57 24.77 3.45 -8.38
CA PRO A 57 24.03 3.34 -9.64
C PRO A 57 24.28 1.98 -10.31
N LEU A 58 23.22 1.38 -10.85
CA LEU A 58 23.33 0.10 -11.54
C LEU A 58 23.93 0.33 -12.93
N GLN A 59 25.00 -0.37 -13.24
CA GLN A 59 25.65 -0.33 -14.54
C GLN A 59 25.19 -1.52 -15.40
N LEU A 60 24.91 -1.25 -16.65
CA LEU A 60 24.48 -2.23 -17.65
C LEU A 60 25.50 -2.21 -18.79
N PRO A 61 26.63 -2.93 -18.68
CA PRO A 61 27.69 -2.95 -19.69
C PRO A 61 27.44 -4.00 -20.78
N GLY A 62 27.97 -3.75 -21.96
CA GLY A 62 28.01 -4.73 -23.05
C GLY A 62 26.71 -4.84 -23.84
N VAL A 63 26.65 -5.83 -24.71
CA VAL A 63 25.49 -6.08 -25.60
C VAL A 63 24.24 -6.56 -24.86
N ASP A 64 24.42 -7.19 -23.69
CA ASP A 64 23.34 -7.74 -22.86
C ASP A 64 23.63 -7.51 -21.37
N GLY A 65 23.79 -6.25 -21.01
CA GLY A 65 24.09 -5.86 -19.64
C GLY A 65 22.83 -5.90 -18.75
N THR A 66 22.86 -6.69 -17.68
CA THR A 66 21.72 -6.81 -16.75
C THR A 66 22.15 -6.50 -15.33
N SER A 67 21.32 -5.73 -14.63
CA SER A 67 21.47 -5.46 -13.18
C SER A 67 20.10 -5.18 -12.57
N GLY A 68 19.97 -5.36 -11.24
CA GLY A 68 18.67 -5.14 -10.61
C GLY A 68 18.70 -5.27 -9.09
N VAL A 69 17.51 -5.16 -8.50
CA VAL A 69 17.27 -5.22 -7.06
C VAL A 69 16.16 -6.21 -6.74
N ALA A 70 16.17 -6.74 -5.53
CA ALA A 70 15.07 -7.52 -5.00
C ALA A 70 14.13 -6.62 -4.18
N PHE A 71 12.83 -6.92 -4.23
CA PHE A 71 11.85 -6.32 -3.34
C PHE A 71 10.78 -7.34 -2.96
N SER A 72 10.08 -7.08 -1.88
CA SER A 72 9.02 -7.97 -1.40
C SER A 72 7.78 -7.19 -0.98
N VAL A 73 6.65 -7.89 -0.95
CA VAL A 73 5.35 -7.35 -0.57
C VAL A 73 4.93 -8.01 0.74
N ARG A 74 4.39 -7.24 1.67
CA ARG A 74 3.89 -7.74 2.95
C ARG A 74 2.77 -8.78 2.75
N ASN A 75 2.64 -9.69 3.71
CA ASN A 75 1.60 -10.73 3.69
C ASN A 75 0.18 -10.17 3.88
N ASP A 76 0.08 -9.02 4.52
CA ASP A 76 -1.18 -8.31 4.80
C ASP A 76 -1.48 -7.20 3.78
N GLU A 77 -0.80 -7.21 2.62
CA GLU A 77 -0.99 -6.23 1.55
C GLU A 77 -1.09 -6.91 0.18
N VAL A 78 -1.95 -6.39 -0.69
CA VAL A 78 -2.05 -6.77 -2.11
C VAL A 78 -1.71 -5.58 -2.97
N VAL A 79 -0.83 -5.76 -3.95
CA VAL A 79 -0.46 -4.70 -4.90
C VAL A 79 -1.59 -4.51 -5.91
N VAL A 80 -2.16 -3.31 -5.93
CA VAL A 80 -3.22 -2.90 -6.88
C VAL A 80 -2.70 -1.97 -7.98
N GLY A 81 -1.49 -1.43 -7.80
CA GLY A 81 -0.80 -0.61 -8.79
C GLY A 81 0.70 -0.55 -8.50
N ALA A 82 1.51 -0.41 -9.55
CA ALA A 82 2.94 -0.23 -9.39
C ALA A 82 3.51 0.66 -10.49
N LYS A 83 4.48 1.50 -10.12
CA LYS A 83 5.18 2.42 -11.03
C LYS A 83 6.66 2.45 -10.68
N LEU A 84 7.49 2.54 -11.70
CA LEU A 84 8.92 2.81 -11.56
C LEU A 84 9.21 4.20 -12.14
N LYS A 85 9.65 5.11 -11.27
CA LYS A 85 10.23 6.41 -11.69
C LYS A 85 11.72 6.20 -11.88
N LEU A 86 12.10 6.01 -13.13
CA LEU A 86 13.44 5.62 -13.53
C LEU A 86 14.27 6.85 -13.87
N ASN A 87 15.44 7.01 -13.23
CA ASN A 87 16.49 7.94 -13.59
C ASN A 87 17.57 7.13 -14.31
N TYR A 88 17.94 7.51 -15.54
CA TYR A 88 18.86 6.71 -16.35
C TYR A 88 19.61 7.54 -17.39
N SER A 89 20.73 7.01 -17.87
CA SER A 89 21.46 7.53 -19.01
C SER A 89 22.04 6.37 -19.83
N TYR A 90 22.38 6.61 -21.08
CA TYR A 90 22.95 5.59 -21.95
C TYR A 90 23.91 6.19 -22.96
N SER A 91 24.74 5.33 -23.55
CA SER A 91 25.79 5.70 -24.46
C SER A 91 25.27 6.33 -25.76
N PRO A 92 25.91 7.42 -26.23
CA PRO A 92 25.61 8.01 -27.56
C PRO A 92 26.04 7.14 -28.74
N ALA A 93 26.84 6.11 -28.53
CA ALA A 93 27.27 5.19 -29.57
C ALA A 93 26.22 4.11 -29.91
N LEU A 94 25.14 4.00 -29.13
CA LEU A 94 24.13 2.97 -29.36
C LEU A 94 23.34 3.20 -30.65
N LEU A 95 23.22 2.14 -31.46
CA LEU A 95 22.36 2.13 -32.64
C LEU A 95 20.90 2.10 -32.23
N THR A 96 20.16 3.16 -32.51
CA THR A 96 18.79 3.38 -32.02
C THR A 96 17.75 2.36 -32.54
N ASN A 97 18.00 1.76 -33.70
CA ASN A 97 17.15 0.74 -34.29
C ASN A 97 17.38 -0.69 -33.75
N LEU A 98 18.50 -0.92 -33.06
CA LEU A 98 18.86 -2.23 -32.49
C LEU A 98 18.91 -2.24 -30.98
N SER A 99 19.07 -1.06 -30.36
CA SER A 99 19.32 -0.94 -28.93
C SER A 99 18.07 -0.48 -28.17
N HIS A 100 17.91 -1.00 -26.96
CA HIS A 100 16.82 -0.62 -26.07
C HIS A 100 17.14 -1.07 -24.63
N ILE A 101 16.44 -0.49 -23.65
CA ILE A 101 16.50 -0.91 -22.26
C ILE A 101 15.19 -1.61 -21.92
N LYS A 102 15.26 -2.83 -21.38
CA LYS A 102 14.11 -3.56 -20.84
C LYS A 102 13.99 -3.38 -19.35
N VAL A 103 12.77 -3.26 -18.87
CA VAL A 103 12.41 -3.36 -17.46
C VAL A 103 11.71 -4.69 -17.26
N LEU A 104 12.29 -5.55 -16.42
CA LEU A 104 11.75 -6.87 -16.15
C LEU A 104 11.35 -6.98 -14.67
N VAL A 105 10.23 -7.63 -14.42
CA VAL A 105 9.82 -8.04 -13.08
C VAL A 105 9.62 -9.56 -13.10
N ASN A 106 10.35 -10.26 -12.25
CA ASN A 106 10.32 -11.73 -12.19
C ASN A 106 10.55 -12.37 -13.58
N GLU A 107 11.58 -11.88 -14.29
CA GLU A 107 11.98 -12.29 -15.64
C GLU A 107 10.95 -11.99 -16.74
N GLN A 108 9.84 -11.34 -16.42
CA GLN A 108 8.84 -10.92 -17.38
C GLN A 108 9.02 -9.45 -17.75
N VAL A 109 8.96 -9.15 -19.04
CA VAL A 109 9.11 -7.77 -19.54
C VAL A 109 7.89 -6.94 -19.14
N ALA A 110 8.10 -5.96 -18.28
CA ALA A 110 7.09 -4.97 -17.90
C ALA A 110 7.04 -3.81 -18.91
N ALA A 111 8.21 -3.38 -19.41
CA ALA A 111 8.33 -2.31 -20.40
C ALA A 111 9.62 -2.40 -21.20
N THR A 112 9.61 -1.79 -22.38
CA THR A 112 10.80 -1.56 -23.21
C THR A 112 10.95 -0.07 -23.47
N ILE A 113 12.16 0.45 -23.23
CA ILE A 113 12.51 1.86 -23.40
C ILE A 113 13.41 1.95 -24.64
N PRO A 114 12.95 2.57 -25.72
CA PRO A 114 13.81 2.81 -26.88
C PRO A 114 14.91 3.83 -26.54
N VAL A 115 16.08 3.65 -27.10
CA VAL A 115 17.14 4.65 -27.08
C VAL A 115 17.00 5.58 -28.28
N THR A 116 17.33 6.87 -28.10
CA THR A 116 17.26 7.87 -29.16
C THR A 116 18.55 8.68 -29.20
N THR A 117 18.97 9.13 -30.37
CA THR A 117 20.20 9.93 -30.53
C THR A 117 20.11 11.27 -29.79
N GLN A 118 18.90 11.87 -29.75
CA GLN A 118 18.67 13.19 -29.13
C GLN A 118 18.85 13.18 -27.61
N GLN A 119 18.63 12.04 -26.97
CA GLN A 119 18.68 11.89 -25.51
C GLN A 119 19.96 11.17 -25.03
N ALA A 120 20.80 10.76 -25.94
CA ALA A 120 22.01 10.00 -25.64
C ALA A 120 23.01 10.82 -24.83
N GLY A 121 23.55 10.24 -23.76
CA GLY A 121 24.48 10.88 -22.86
C GLY A 121 23.84 11.81 -21.81
N GLU A 122 22.54 12.07 -21.89
CA GLU A 122 21.84 12.91 -20.92
C GLU A 122 21.29 12.11 -19.73
N ASN A 123 21.02 12.81 -18.62
CA ASN A 123 20.30 12.25 -17.49
C ASN A 123 18.80 12.36 -17.77
N LEU A 124 18.16 11.22 -17.91
CA LEU A 124 16.77 11.11 -18.30
C LEU A 124 15.92 10.63 -17.13
N GLN A 125 14.65 11.03 -17.17
CA GLN A 125 13.64 10.53 -16.24
C GLN A 125 12.47 9.93 -17.01
N ARG A 126 11.98 8.78 -16.55
CA ARG A 126 10.81 8.13 -17.14
C ARG A 126 9.95 7.43 -16.09
N GLU A 127 8.65 7.64 -16.17
CA GLU A 127 7.68 6.88 -15.39
C GLU A 127 7.23 5.65 -16.19
N ILE A 128 7.31 4.48 -15.58
CA ILE A 128 6.97 3.19 -16.17
C ILE A 128 5.91 2.54 -15.29
N THR A 129 4.76 2.21 -15.88
CA THR A 129 3.73 1.44 -15.21
C THR A 129 4.09 -0.04 -15.24
N ILE A 130 4.16 -0.67 -14.08
CA ILE A 130 4.38 -2.11 -13.93
C ILE A 130 3.03 -2.78 -13.70
N PRO A 131 2.64 -3.77 -14.54
CA PRO A 131 1.40 -4.50 -14.33
C PRO A 131 1.42 -5.25 -12.98
N PRO A 132 0.43 -5.04 -12.09
CA PRO A 132 0.40 -5.70 -10.76
C PRO A 132 0.47 -7.21 -10.81
N ARG A 133 -0.05 -7.83 -11.88
CA ARG A 133 0.01 -9.30 -12.09
C ARG A 133 1.44 -9.88 -12.17
N LEU A 134 2.44 -9.05 -12.42
CA LEU A 134 3.85 -9.46 -12.44
C LEU A 134 4.46 -9.50 -11.03
N ILE A 135 3.78 -8.93 -10.04
CA ILE A 135 4.28 -8.78 -8.68
C ILE A 135 3.72 -9.91 -7.83
N THR A 136 4.61 -10.59 -7.14
CA THR A 136 4.34 -11.68 -6.19
C THR A 136 4.82 -11.30 -4.79
N GLU A 137 4.95 -12.25 -3.90
CA GLU A 137 5.48 -12.04 -2.54
C GLU A 137 6.95 -11.59 -2.55
N PHE A 138 7.77 -12.25 -3.36
CA PHE A 138 9.19 -11.95 -3.55
C PHE A 138 9.45 -11.63 -5.01
N ASN A 139 10.07 -10.52 -5.28
CA ASN A 139 10.21 -9.99 -6.62
C ASN A 139 11.65 -9.58 -6.92
N ARG A 140 11.99 -9.69 -8.21
CA ARG A 140 13.22 -9.17 -8.77
C ARG A 140 12.89 -8.14 -9.86
N LEU A 141 13.33 -6.92 -9.65
CA LEU A 141 13.26 -5.85 -10.63
C LEU A 141 14.62 -5.80 -11.33
N ASN A 142 14.67 -6.20 -12.59
CA ASN A 142 15.87 -6.18 -13.42
C ASN A 142 15.74 -5.13 -14.52
N LEU A 143 16.86 -4.44 -14.79
CA LEU A 143 17.05 -3.57 -15.95
C LEU A 143 18.06 -4.28 -16.85
N GLN A 144 17.76 -4.40 -18.15
CA GLN A 144 18.59 -5.07 -19.12
C GLN A 144 18.81 -4.12 -20.32
N LEU A 145 20.06 -3.84 -20.64
CA LEU A 145 20.45 -3.19 -21.88
C LEU A 145 20.60 -4.24 -22.98
N ILE A 146 19.88 -4.07 -24.06
CA ILE A 146 20.25 -4.67 -25.35
C ILE A 146 20.93 -3.56 -26.12
N GLY A 147 22.25 -3.66 -26.28
CA GLY A 147 23.09 -2.57 -26.82
C GLY A 147 23.88 -3.03 -28.04
N HIS A 148 23.81 -2.26 -29.10
CA HIS A 148 24.60 -2.49 -30.34
C HIS A 148 25.21 -1.16 -30.78
N TYR A 149 26.48 -1.17 -31.21
CA TYR A 149 27.21 0.01 -31.71
C TYR A 149 27.64 -0.11 -33.17
N THR A 150 27.56 -1.30 -33.76
CA THR A 150 27.88 -1.55 -35.16
C THR A 150 26.92 -2.59 -35.74
N MET A 151 26.85 -2.62 -37.08
CA MET A 151 26.06 -3.61 -37.84
C MET A 151 26.89 -4.82 -38.29
N GLU A 152 28.21 -4.76 -38.08
CA GLU A 152 29.17 -5.77 -38.52
C GLU A 152 29.74 -6.56 -37.35
N CYS A 153 31.04 -6.87 -37.36
CA CYS A 153 31.69 -7.54 -36.25
C CYS A 153 31.67 -6.67 -34.99
N GLU A 154 30.96 -7.10 -33.97
CA GLU A 154 30.79 -6.38 -32.70
C GLU A 154 31.59 -7.03 -31.59
N ASP A 155 32.33 -6.21 -30.83
CA ASP A 155 32.91 -6.64 -29.55
C ASP A 155 31.81 -6.56 -28.46
N PRO A 156 31.35 -7.67 -27.88
CA PRO A 156 30.27 -7.68 -26.90
C PRO A 156 30.56 -6.89 -25.62
N LEU A 157 31.81 -6.63 -25.30
CA LEU A 157 32.25 -5.91 -24.12
C LEU A 157 32.84 -4.54 -24.42
N HIS A 158 32.62 -4.02 -25.63
CA HIS A 158 33.19 -2.72 -26.03
C HIS A 158 32.73 -1.61 -25.06
N SER A 159 33.68 -0.76 -24.70
CA SER A 159 33.48 0.29 -23.69
C SER A 159 32.42 1.34 -24.04
N SER A 160 32.01 1.42 -25.31
CA SER A 160 30.88 2.28 -25.74
C SER A 160 29.50 1.67 -25.47
N LEU A 161 29.42 0.41 -25.06
CA LEU A 161 28.17 -0.28 -24.73
C LEU A 161 27.86 -0.15 -23.25
N TRP A 162 27.07 0.85 -22.90
CA TRP A 162 26.67 1.06 -21.50
C TRP A 162 25.33 1.76 -21.35
N ALA A 163 24.63 1.45 -20.27
CA ALA A 163 23.59 2.28 -19.66
C ALA A 163 23.79 2.32 -18.15
N ASN A 164 23.44 3.44 -17.54
CA ASN A 164 23.51 3.65 -16.10
C ASN A 164 22.11 3.94 -15.57
N ILE A 165 21.76 3.32 -14.47
CA ILE A 165 20.49 3.51 -13.78
C ILE A 165 20.78 4.16 -12.43
N GLY A 166 20.23 5.33 -12.18
CA GLY A 166 20.36 6.04 -10.91
C GLY A 166 19.75 5.23 -9.77
N ASN A 167 20.50 5.07 -8.67
CA ASN A 167 19.99 4.39 -7.48
C ASN A 167 18.97 5.23 -6.69
N ASP A 168 18.77 6.48 -7.07
CA ASP A 168 17.68 7.37 -6.67
C ASP A 168 16.38 7.14 -7.42
N SER A 169 16.35 6.24 -8.42
CA SER A 169 15.12 5.77 -9.04
C SER A 169 14.18 5.18 -7.99
N VAL A 170 12.87 5.42 -8.12
CA VAL A 170 11.88 5.09 -7.09
C VAL A 170 10.86 4.07 -7.61
N LEU A 171 10.77 2.94 -6.92
CA LEU A 171 9.65 2.01 -7.06
C LEU A 171 8.50 2.48 -6.18
N GLU A 172 7.34 2.73 -6.79
CA GLU A 172 6.12 3.13 -6.13
C GLU A 172 5.11 1.98 -6.21
N LEU A 173 4.73 1.43 -5.06
CA LEU A 173 3.72 0.37 -4.95
C LEU A 173 2.45 0.95 -4.32
N THR A 174 1.34 0.81 -5.02
CA THR A 174 0.01 1.09 -4.48
C THR A 174 -0.56 -0.22 -3.96
N VAL A 175 -0.81 -0.30 -2.66
CA VAL A 175 -1.23 -1.52 -1.98
C VAL A 175 -2.58 -1.35 -1.29
N ALA A 176 -3.38 -2.41 -1.30
CA ALA A 176 -4.60 -2.52 -0.52
C ALA A 176 -4.35 -3.48 0.66
N PRO A 177 -4.71 -3.10 1.89
CA PRO A 177 -4.56 -3.98 3.03
C PRO A 177 -5.55 -5.15 2.97
N VAL A 178 -5.11 -6.30 3.45
CA VAL A 178 -5.92 -7.52 3.59
C VAL A 178 -6.18 -7.76 5.08
N ALA A 179 -7.44 -7.97 5.44
CA ALA A 179 -7.79 -8.29 6.80
C ALA A 179 -7.12 -9.60 7.25
N GLN A 180 -6.49 -9.56 8.43
CA GLN A 180 -5.85 -10.71 9.03
C GLN A 180 -6.78 -11.33 10.08
N THR A 181 -6.63 -12.64 10.31
CA THR A 181 -7.33 -13.33 11.41
C THR A 181 -6.65 -13.00 12.74
N ASN A 182 -7.47 -12.87 13.79
CA ASN A 182 -6.96 -12.65 15.14
C ASN A 182 -6.50 -13.98 15.75
N ASP A 183 -5.28 -14.40 15.41
CA ASP A 183 -4.69 -15.67 15.85
C ASP A 183 -3.27 -15.45 16.38
N LEU A 184 -3.02 -15.81 17.62
CA LEU A 184 -1.69 -15.75 18.26
C LEU A 184 -0.66 -16.64 17.56
N ALA A 185 -1.09 -17.73 16.91
CA ALA A 185 -0.20 -18.62 16.18
C ALA A 185 0.49 -17.95 14.98
N LEU A 186 -0.06 -16.82 14.51
CA LEU A 186 0.52 -16.05 13.41
C LEU A 186 1.66 -15.12 13.85
N LEU A 187 1.89 -14.94 15.17
CA LEU A 187 2.97 -14.06 15.63
C LEU A 187 4.31 -14.45 14.99
N PRO A 188 5.11 -13.45 14.59
CA PRO A 188 5.00 -12.00 14.86
C PRO A 188 4.08 -11.21 13.91
N GLN A 189 3.44 -11.86 12.93
CA GLN A 189 2.51 -11.19 12.01
C GLN A 189 1.17 -10.86 12.71
N PRO A 190 0.50 -9.74 12.32
CA PRO A 190 0.89 -8.74 11.32
C PRO A 190 1.76 -7.60 11.88
N PHE A 191 2.18 -7.66 13.16
CA PHE A 191 2.95 -6.61 13.84
C PHE A 191 4.35 -6.46 13.25
N PHE A 192 4.96 -7.56 12.84
CA PHE A 192 6.22 -7.60 12.13
C PHE A 192 6.13 -8.58 10.95
N ASP A 193 6.50 -8.10 9.75
CA ASP A 193 6.65 -8.94 8.56
C ASP A 193 8.10 -8.83 8.04
N ARG A 194 8.76 -9.96 7.85
CA ARG A 194 10.13 -10.05 7.29
C ARG A 194 10.24 -9.50 5.87
N ARG A 195 9.14 -9.48 5.13
CA ARG A 195 9.08 -9.00 3.74
C ARG A 195 9.09 -7.48 3.65
N ASP A 196 8.73 -6.79 4.73
CA ASP A 196 8.77 -5.33 4.77
C ASP A 196 10.22 -4.86 4.94
N VAL A 197 10.70 -4.02 4.02
CA VAL A 197 12.05 -3.44 4.07
C VAL A 197 12.09 -2.11 4.81
N ARG A 198 10.92 -1.53 5.11
CA ARG A 198 10.80 -0.26 5.82
C ARG A 198 11.13 -0.44 7.30
N PRO A 199 11.62 0.59 7.99
CA PRO A 199 11.78 0.56 9.44
C PRO A 199 10.47 0.14 10.14
N LEU A 200 10.57 -0.72 11.15
CA LEU A 200 9.41 -1.10 11.96
C LEU A 200 8.95 0.11 12.77
N GLU A 201 7.67 0.44 12.69
CA GLU A 201 7.03 1.39 13.59
C GLU A 201 5.85 0.69 14.24
N LEU A 202 6.00 0.38 15.56
CA LEU A 202 5.00 -0.35 16.32
C LEU A 202 4.71 0.40 17.64
N PRO A 203 3.58 1.13 17.69
CA PRO A 203 3.17 1.84 18.89
C PRO A 203 2.93 0.91 20.09
N ILE A 204 3.37 1.33 21.28
CA ILE A 204 3.04 0.70 22.54
C ILE A 204 2.08 1.61 23.30
N VAL A 205 0.91 1.11 23.56
CA VAL A 205 -0.18 1.81 24.24
C VAL A 205 -0.23 1.36 25.69
N PHE A 206 -0.16 2.31 26.62
CA PHE A 206 -0.39 2.10 28.04
C PHE A 206 -1.79 2.57 28.39
N ASN A 207 -2.51 1.79 29.19
CA ASN A 207 -3.85 2.17 29.65
C ASN A 207 -3.84 3.38 30.64
N ALA A 208 -2.73 3.57 31.34
CA ALA A 208 -2.48 4.69 32.26
C ALA A 208 -0.98 5.03 32.26
N ALA A 209 -0.59 6.04 33.01
CA ALA A 209 0.82 6.37 33.22
C ALA A 209 1.60 5.11 33.69
N PRO A 210 2.60 4.65 32.94
CA PRO A 210 3.26 3.38 33.20
C PRO A 210 4.11 3.46 34.47
N ASN A 211 4.05 2.43 35.31
CA ASN A 211 5.00 2.20 36.39
C ASN A 211 6.22 1.39 35.94
N ALA A 212 7.18 1.17 36.80
CA ALA A 212 8.42 0.46 36.51
C ALA A 212 8.17 -0.95 35.95
N GLY A 213 7.23 -1.73 36.50
CA GLY A 213 6.91 -3.07 36.03
C GLY A 213 6.28 -3.06 34.61
N THR A 214 5.37 -2.12 34.36
CA THR A 214 4.77 -1.96 33.02
C THR A 214 5.81 -1.52 31.98
N LEU A 215 6.75 -0.64 32.37
CA LEU A 215 7.86 -0.24 31.48
C LEU A 215 8.82 -1.39 31.21
N GLN A 216 9.08 -2.25 32.21
CA GLN A 216 9.90 -3.45 32.02
C GLN A 216 9.25 -4.40 31.02
N ALA A 217 7.94 -4.66 31.15
CA ALA A 217 7.19 -5.49 30.22
C ALA A 217 7.23 -4.92 28.79
N ALA A 218 6.99 -3.60 28.64
CA ALA A 218 7.10 -2.93 27.36
C ALA A 218 8.51 -3.01 26.76
N GLY A 219 9.55 -2.89 27.61
CA GLY A 219 10.94 -3.04 27.21
C GLY A 219 11.27 -4.43 26.67
N THR A 220 10.78 -5.49 27.32
CA THR A 220 10.94 -6.87 26.87
C THR A 220 10.28 -7.07 25.49
N MET A 221 9.04 -6.62 25.32
CA MET A 221 8.29 -6.71 24.07
C MET A 221 8.98 -5.91 22.95
N SER A 222 9.41 -4.68 23.24
CA SER A 222 10.16 -3.86 22.27
C SER A 222 11.49 -4.49 21.88
N SER A 223 12.19 -5.13 22.83
CA SER A 223 13.44 -5.83 22.56
C SER A 223 13.23 -7.00 21.62
N TRP A 224 12.17 -7.78 21.79
CA TRP A 224 11.84 -8.89 20.92
C TRP A 224 11.54 -8.42 19.48
N PHE A 225 10.63 -7.49 19.29
CA PHE A 225 10.33 -6.93 17.99
C PHE A 225 11.52 -6.18 17.39
N GLY A 226 12.29 -5.47 18.22
CA GLY A 226 13.50 -4.77 17.81
C GLY A 226 14.58 -5.73 17.29
N ALA A 227 14.76 -6.89 17.94
CA ALA A 227 15.68 -7.93 17.48
C ALA A 227 15.25 -8.51 16.12
N LEU A 228 13.95 -8.75 15.92
CA LEU A 228 13.41 -9.19 14.63
C LEU A 228 13.65 -8.15 13.53
N ALA A 229 13.54 -6.85 13.84
CA ALA A 229 13.67 -5.73 12.91
C ALA A 229 15.12 -5.19 12.80
N GLY A 230 16.11 -5.80 13.46
CA GLY A 230 17.48 -5.29 13.57
C GLY A 230 18.15 -4.93 12.26
N PHE A 231 17.81 -5.60 11.15
CA PHE A 231 18.35 -5.32 9.81
C PHE A 231 17.80 -4.03 9.16
N ARG A 232 16.66 -3.50 9.63
CA ARG A 232 15.98 -2.34 9.06
C ARG A 232 15.67 -1.23 10.06
N GLY A 233 15.92 -1.48 11.35
CA GLY A 233 15.62 -0.56 12.44
C GLY A 233 14.17 -0.63 12.92
N ALA A 234 13.95 -0.17 14.17
CA ALA A 234 12.64 -0.17 14.82
C ALA A 234 12.42 1.10 15.64
N LYS A 235 11.14 1.54 15.70
CA LYS A 235 10.65 2.61 16.55
C LYS A 235 9.41 2.13 17.28
N PHE A 236 9.33 2.43 18.59
CA PHE A 236 8.21 2.07 19.46
C PHE A 236 7.62 3.34 20.09
N PRO A 237 6.78 4.11 19.35
CA PRO A 237 6.09 5.26 19.92
C PRO A 237 5.25 4.86 21.13
N SER A 238 5.29 5.65 22.21
CA SER A 238 4.52 5.39 23.42
C SER A 238 3.28 6.28 23.45
N LEU A 239 2.11 5.65 23.66
CA LEU A 239 0.82 6.32 23.79
C LEU A 239 0.23 5.99 25.18
N VAL A 240 -0.52 6.91 25.78
CA VAL A 240 -1.14 6.71 27.10
C VAL A 240 -2.63 7.00 27.01
N GLY A 241 -3.45 6.02 27.33
CA GLY A 241 -4.92 6.15 27.38
C GLY A 241 -5.63 6.13 26.03
N GLU A 242 -4.91 6.28 24.93
CA GLU A 242 -5.46 6.38 23.59
C GLU A 242 -4.84 5.34 22.65
N LEU A 243 -5.67 4.75 21.79
CA LEU A 243 -5.20 3.90 20.71
C LEU A 243 -4.72 4.75 19.53
N PRO A 244 -3.77 4.28 18.70
CA PRO A 244 -3.47 4.93 17.43
C PRO A 244 -4.74 4.98 16.57
N ALA A 245 -4.90 6.00 15.75
CA ALA A 245 -6.09 6.14 14.91
C ALA A 245 -6.26 4.98 13.92
N ARG A 246 -5.16 4.37 13.49
CA ARG A 246 -5.12 3.25 12.51
C ARG A 246 -3.88 2.39 12.75
N GLY A 247 -3.92 1.18 12.18
CA GLY A 247 -2.79 0.24 12.14
C GLY A 247 -2.70 -0.66 13.36
N ASN A 248 -1.53 -1.28 13.51
CA ASN A 248 -1.29 -2.25 14.56
C ASN A 248 -0.62 -1.59 15.76
N ALA A 249 -0.90 -2.10 16.96
CA ALA A 249 -0.24 -1.65 18.19
C ALA A 249 -0.14 -2.78 19.20
N VAL A 250 0.78 -2.64 20.15
CA VAL A 250 0.82 -3.44 21.38
C VAL A 250 0.13 -2.65 22.48
N VAL A 251 -0.81 -3.26 23.19
CA VAL A 251 -1.58 -2.61 24.27
C VAL A 251 -1.29 -3.29 25.59
N MET A 252 -0.70 -2.53 26.51
CA MET A 252 -0.35 -2.98 27.86
C MET A 252 -1.45 -2.55 28.85
N VAL A 253 -2.15 -3.51 29.46
CA VAL A 253 -3.24 -3.24 30.40
C VAL A 253 -3.00 -3.93 31.73
N ALA A 254 -2.81 -3.14 32.79
CA ALA A 254 -2.79 -3.60 34.16
C ALA A 254 -4.12 -3.21 34.85
N GLY A 255 -5.02 -4.18 35.03
CA GLY A 255 -6.34 -3.98 35.61
C GLY A 255 -7.43 -3.53 34.61
N ARG A 256 -8.60 -4.14 34.71
CA ARG A 256 -9.72 -3.99 33.77
C ARG A 256 -10.33 -2.58 33.75
N ALA A 257 -10.33 -1.89 34.86
CA ALA A 257 -10.97 -0.56 35.00
C ALA A 257 -10.26 0.55 34.18
N GLN A 258 -9.10 0.26 33.62
CA GLN A 258 -8.23 1.22 32.90
C GLN A 258 -8.05 0.90 31.45
N ALA A 259 -8.98 0.15 30.82
CA ALA A 259 -8.88 -0.13 29.38
C ALA A 259 -8.91 1.16 28.57
N PRO A 260 -8.12 1.25 27.48
CA PRO A 260 -8.24 2.33 26.51
C PRO A 260 -9.67 2.44 25.97
N ALA A 261 -10.12 3.67 25.72
CA ALA A 261 -11.48 3.93 25.26
C ALA A 261 -11.81 3.13 23.98
N GLY A 262 -12.99 2.50 23.97
CA GLY A 262 -13.49 1.72 22.83
C GLY A 262 -12.92 0.31 22.68
N LEU A 263 -11.99 -0.12 23.56
CA LEU A 263 -11.41 -1.46 23.52
C LEU A 263 -12.20 -2.43 24.40
N ALA A 264 -12.77 -3.47 23.77
CA ALA A 264 -13.36 -4.60 24.49
C ALA A 264 -12.24 -5.54 24.95
N LEU A 265 -12.07 -5.71 26.27
CA LEU A 265 -11.08 -6.62 26.83
C LEU A 265 -11.70 -7.99 27.10
N PRO A 266 -10.95 -9.09 26.88
CA PRO A 266 -11.30 -10.40 27.40
C PRO A 266 -11.29 -10.39 28.94
N GLU A 267 -11.80 -11.42 29.56
CA GLU A 267 -11.73 -11.58 31.02
C GLU A 267 -10.28 -11.73 31.47
N ILE A 268 -9.85 -10.88 32.41
CA ILE A 268 -8.48 -10.89 32.94
C ILE A 268 -8.50 -11.65 34.25
N SER A 269 -8.21 -12.93 34.22
CA SER A 269 -8.07 -13.79 35.41
C SER A 269 -6.61 -13.94 35.86
N GLY A 270 -5.65 -13.52 35.07
CA GLY A 270 -4.19 -13.58 35.28
C GLY A 270 -3.42 -13.06 34.09
N PRO A 271 -2.09 -13.36 34.02
CA PRO A 271 -1.27 -13.03 32.86
C PRO A 271 -1.88 -13.54 31.55
N THR A 272 -2.18 -12.66 30.60
CA THR A 272 -2.91 -13.01 29.38
C THR A 272 -2.34 -12.25 28.18
N VAL A 273 -2.14 -12.97 27.07
CA VAL A 273 -1.87 -12.39 25.74
C VAL A 273 -3.04 -12.69 24.82
N ALA A 274 -3.50 -11.72 24.07
CA ALA A 274 -4.58 -11.89 23.10
C ALA A 274 -4.36 -11.02 21.86
N VAL A 275 -4.93 -11.43 20.74
CA VAL A 275 -4.96 -10.64 19.51
C VAL A 275 -6.40 -10.26 19.24
N VAL A 276 -6.67 -8.98 19.02
CA VAL A 276 -8.01 -8.46 18.74
C VAL A 276 -7.98 -7.46 17.59
N SER A 277 -9.13 -7.30 16.92
CA SER A 277 -9.26 -6.27 15.87
C SER A 277 -9.22 -4.87 16.47
N HIS A 278 -8.64 -3.94 15.74
CA HIS A 278 -8.63 -2.52 16.10
C HIS A 278 -10.06 -1.93 15.98
N PRO A 279 -10.60 -1.25 17.00
CA PRO A 279 -11.99 -0.80 16.99
C PRO A 279 -12.32 0.26 15.94
N ALA A 280 -11.33 1.05 15.51
CA ALA A 280 -11.49 2.13 14.54
C ALA A 280 -10.86 1.82 13.16
N ASP A 281 -10.13 0.70 13.01
CA ASP A 281 -9.50 0.30 11.76
C ASP A 281 -9.76 -1.18 11.47
N ARG A 282 -10.60 -1.46 10.50
CA ARG A 282 -10.96 -2.84 10.12
C ARG A 282 -9.79 -3.73 9.69
N HIS A 283 -8.63 -3.13 9.36
CA HIS A 283 -7.42 -3.84 8.98
C HIS A 283 -6.34 -3.79 10.06
N GLY A 284 -6.57 -3.01 11.11
CA GLY A 284 -5.68 -2.90 12.25
C GLY A 284 -5.90 -4.05 13.23
N VAL A 285 -4.81 -4.48 13.86
CA VAL A 285 -4.80 -5.56 14.85
C VAL A 285 -4.04 -5.11 16.09
N LEU A 286 -4.58 -5.40 17.25
CA LEU A 286 -3.97 -5.06 18.54
C LEU A 286 -3.47 -6.33 19.24
N LEU A 287 -2.21 -6.33 19.67
CA LEU A 287 -1.65 -7.32 20.55
C LEU A 287 -1.86 -6.85 21.99
N LEU A 288 -2.75 -7.52 22.72
CA LEU A 288 -3.06 -7.23 24.11
C LEU A 288 -2.11 -8.00 25.01
N VAL A 289 -1.46 -7.30 25.93
CA VAL A 289 -0.67 -7.86 27.02
C VAL A 289 -1.35 -7.43 28.32
N LEU A 290 -2.04 -8.36 28.96
CA LEU A 290 -2.99 -8.09 30.01
C LEU A 290 -2.55 -8.73 31.32
N GLY A 291 -2.79 -8.04 32.42
CA GLY A 291 -2.60 -8.55 33.76
C GLY A 291 -3.56 -7.90 34.75
N ARG A 292 -3.79 -8.55 35.90
CA ARG A 292 -4.53 -7.97 37.03
C ARG A 292 -3.78 -6.77 37.63
N ASP A 293 -2.45 -6.84 37.49
CA ASP A 293 -1.51 -5.81 37.97
C ASP A 293 -0.22 -5.81 37.14
N ALA A 294 0.74 -5.00 37.51
CA ALA A 294 2.03 -4.92 36.83
C ALA A 294 2.91 -6.17 37.02
N ALA A 295 2.70 -6.97 38.06
CA ALA A 295 3.46 -8.21 38.26
C ALA A 295 3.03 -9.28 37.26
N ASP A 296 1.72 -9.37 36.97
CA ASP A 296 1.21 -10.27 35.93
C ASP A 296 1.78 -9.93 34.54
N LEU A 297 1.97 -8.64 34.22
CA LEU A 297 2.57 -8.23 32.96
C LEU A 297 4.02 -8.69 32.77
N ALA A 298 4.77 -8.81 33.89
CA ALA A 298 6.14 -9.32 33.83
C ALA A 298 6.22 -10.81 33.53
N ILE A 299 5.14 -11.57 33.73
CA ILE A 299 5.04 -13.00 33.42
C ILE A 299 4.59 -13.27 31.99
N THR A 300 3.83 -12.34 31.41
CA THR A 300 3.28 -12.45 30.02
C THR A 300 4.31 -12.19 28.93
N ASN A 301 5.52 -11.78 29.26
CA ASN A 301 6.58 -11.40 28.32
C ASN A 301 7.66 -12.47 28.11
#